data_7f95060966e6e9c7776b21d942c832bb
#
_entry.id   7f95060966e6e9c7776b21d942c832bb
#
_cell.length_a   1.000
_cell.length_b   1.000
_cell.length_c   1.000
_cell.angle_alpha   90.00
_cell.angle_beta   90.00
_cell.angle_gamma   90.00
#
_symmetry.space_group_name_H-M   'P 1'
#
loop_
_entity.id
_entity.type
_entity.pdbx_description
1 polymer ?
#
loop_
_entity_poly.entity_id
_entity_poly.type
_entity_poly.pdbx_seq_one_letter_code
_entity_poly.pdbx_strand_id
1 'polypeptide(L)'
;ITFLLPIDHVVADKPEHGARVRQIGEGEAIPADMMALDIGPKTIELFSNEIDGARTIVWNGPMGVFEIEAFAKGTKKIAQAVAENGAAVSIIGGGDSVAAVKAAGVADKITHISTGGGASLEFLEGKKLPGVEALSNK
;
A
#
# COMPACT_ATOMS: atom_id res chain seq x y z
N ILE A 1 13.58 15.55 -1.54
CA ILE A 1 12.54 14.50 -1.38
C ILE A 1 12.24 13.90 -2.75
N THR A 2 12.30 12.59 -2.84
CA THR A 2 11.90 11.85 -4.05
C THR A 2 10.42 11.50 -3.97
N PHE A 3 9.66 11.84 -5.00
CA PHE A 3 8.25 11.53 -5.12
C PHE A 3 8.02 10.59 -6.29
N LEU A 4 7.47 9.41 -6.03
CA LEU A 4 7.22 8.38 -7.04
C LEU A 4 5.72 8.20 -7.27
N LEU A 5 5.34 8.15 -8.53
CA LEU A 5 3.97 7.84 -8.97
C LEU A 5 3.96 6.51 -9.73
N PRO A 6 2.81 5.81 -9.75
CA PRO A 6 2.66 4.64 -10.60
C PRO A 6 2.89 4.98 -12.08
N ILE A 7 3.63 4.12 -12.77
CA ILE A 7 3.97 4.28 -14.19
C ILE A 7 3.22 3.32 -15.11
N ASP A 8 2.66 2.27 -14.55
CA ASP A 8 1.80 1.33 -15.26
C ASP A 8 0.66 0.85 -14.35
N HIS A 9 -0.39 0.33 -14.92
CA HIS A 9 -1.63 0.02 -14.20
C HIS A 9 -2.26 -1.27 -14.70
N VAL A 10 -3.00 -1.92 -13.81
CA VAL A 10 -4.00 -2.92 -14.14
C VAL A 10 -5.34 -2.22 -14.13
N VAL A 11 -6.01 -2.23 -15.27
CA VAL A 11 -7.30 -1.56 -15.47
C VAL A 11 -8.40 -2.58 -15.76
N ALA A 12 -9.62 -2.25 -15.43
CA ALA A 12 -10.79 -3.05 -15.74
C ALA A 12 -12.03 -2.18 -15.94
N ASP A 13 -13.04 -2.76 -16.56
CA ASP A 13 -14.32 -2.08 -16.78
C ASP A 13 -15.16 -1.93 -15.50
N LYS A 14 -14.89 -2.76 -14.49
CA LYS A 14 -15.58 -2.72 -13.20
C LYS A 14 -14.73 -3.36 -12.10
N PRO A 15 -14.90 -2.93 -10.82
CA PRO A 15 -14.17 -3.51 -9.69
C PRO A 15 -14.89 -4.76 -9.16
N GLU A 16 -15.02 -5.81 -10.00
CA GLU A 16 -15.75 -7.04 -9.69
C GLU A 16 -15.01 -8.26 -10.21
N HIS A 17 -15.33 -9.42 -9.64
CA HIS A 17 -14.90 -10.70 -10.20
C HIS A 17 -15.48 -10.87 -11.61
N GLY A 18 -14.66 -11.39 -12.54
CA GLY A 18 -15.06 -11.60 -13.93
C GLY A 18 -15.06 -10.35 -14.80
N ALA A 19 -14.53 -9.22 -14.31
CA ALA A 19 -14.33 -8.01 -15.09
C ALA A 19 -13.35 -8.24 -16.24
N ARG A 20 -13.46 -7.43 -17.29
CA ARG A 20 -12.47 -7.39 -18.38
C ARG A 20 -11.22 -6.66 -17.88
N VAL A 21 -10.12 -7.40 -17.72
CA VAL A 21 -8.88 -6.88 -17.17
C VAL A 21 -7.87 -6.62 -18.30
N ARG A 22 -7.18 -5.49 -18.23
CA ARG A 22 -6.10 -5.14 -19.16
C ARG A 22 -4.94 -4.52 -18.37
N GLN A 23 -3.73 -4.80 -18.79
CA GLN A 23 -2.55 -4.06 -18.34
C GLN A 23 -2.27 -2.93 -19.31
N ILE A 24 -2.01 -1.74 -18.80
CA ILE A 24 -1.56 -0.59 -19.59
C ILE A 24 -0.15 -0.20 -19.16
N GLY A 25 0.70 0.04 -20.14
CA GLY A 25 2.10 0.38 -19.95
C GLY A 25 2.32 1.87 -19.68
N GLU A 26 3.58 2.20 -19.48
CA GLU A 26 4.01 3.56 -19.28
C GLU A 26 3.66 4.43 -20.51
N GLY A 27 3.05 5.57 -20.25
CA GLY A 27 2.64 6.52 -21.29
C GLY A 27 1.34 6.16 -22.01
N GLU A 28 0.73 5.01 -21.72
CA GLU A 28 -0.57 4.68 -22.27
C GLU A 28 -1.71 5.33 -21.49
N ALA A 29 -2.71 5.84 -22.21
CA ALA A 29 -3.91 6.39 -21.57
C ALA A 29 -4.82 5.28 -21.07
N ILE A 30 -5.48 5.53 -19.95
CA ILE A 30 -6.54 4.63 -19.44
C ILE A 30 -7.75 4.75 -20.39
N PRO A 31 -8.25 3.61 -20.96
CA PRO A 31 -9.44 3.65 -21.79
C PRO A 31 -10.63 4.29 -21.07
N ALA A 32 -11.47 5.04 -21.80
CA ALA A 32 -12.58 5.79 -21.21
C ALA A 32 -13.63 4.91 -20.50
N ASP A 33 -13.74 3.64 -20.91
CA ASP A 33 -14.63 2.63 -20.34
C ASP A 33 -13.98 1.78 -19.24
N MET A 34 -12.76 2.13 -18.83
CA MET A 34 -11.99 1.39 -17.81
C MET A 34 -11.50 2.31 -16.70
N MET A 35 -11.16 1.69 -15.57
CA MET A 35 -10.60 2.34 -14.39
C MET A 35 -9.35 1.60 -13.90
N ALA A 36 -8.42 2.34 -13.33
CA ALA A 36 -7.23 1.74 -12.71
C ALA A 36 -7.61 1.12 -11.35
N LEU A 37 -7.34 -0.17 -11.20
CA LEU A 37 -7.72 -0.94 -10.02
C LEU A 37 -6.55 -1.59 -9.30
N ASP A 38 -5.35 -1.57 -9.91
CA ASP A 38 -4.10 -1.99 -9.28
C ASP A 38 -2.92 -1.33 -10.01
N ILE A 39 -1.76 -1.36 -9.38
CA ILE A 39 -0.50 -0.97 -10.02
C ILE A 39 0.01 -2.11 -10.92
N GLY A 40 0.74 -1.73 -11.95
CA GLY A 40 1.32 -2.69 -12.87
C GLY A 40 2.68 -3.25 -12.42
N PRO A 41 3.25 -4.19 -13.19
CA PRO A 41 4.49 -4.87 -12.82
C PRO A 41 5.71 -3.94 -12.76
N LYS A 42 5.80 -2.94 -13.62
CA LYS A 42 6.90 -1.95 -13.59
C LYS A 42 6.83 -1.04 -12.37
N THR A 43 5.63 -0.66 -11.96
CA THR A 43 5.41 0.10 -10.72
C THR A 43 5.79 -0.72 -9.49
N ILE A 44 5.42 -2.01 -9.47
CA ILE A 44 5.81 -2.93 -8.39
C ILE A 44 7.33 -2.98 -8.26
N GLU A 45 8.05 -3.11 -9.37
CA GLU A 45 9.51 -3.13 -9.38
C GLU A 45 10.10 -1.80 -8.88
N LEU A 46 9.60 -0.67 -9.40
CA LEU A 46 10.04 0.66 -9.01
C LEU A 46 9.87 0.90 -7.51
N PHE A 47 8.71 0.59 -6.96
CA PHE A 47 8.43 0.78 -5.54
C PHE A 47 9.20 -0.21 -4.66
N SER A 48 9.32 -1.45 -5.10
CA SER A 48 10.08 -2.48 -4.36
C SER A 48 11.56 -2.11 -4.24
N ASN A 49 12.15 -1.54 -5.29
CA ASN A 49 13.55 -1.08 -5.25
C ASN A 49 13.74 0.05 -4.22
N GLU A 50 12.81 0.99 -4.12
CA GLU A 50 12.86 2.04 -3.09
C GLU A 50 12.68 1.46 -1.68
N ILE A 51 11.75 0.53 -1.51
CA ILE A 51 11.49 -0.15 -0.24
C ILE A 51 12.72 -0.93 0.22
N ASP A 52 13.42 -1.61 -0.69
CA ASP A 52 14.61 -2.40 -0.37
C ASP A 52 15.74 -1.55 0.22
N GLY A 53 15.89 -0.32 -0.24
CA GLY A 53 16.88 0.64 0.27
C GLY A 53 16.46 1.44 1.50
N ALA A 54 15.22 1.30 1.95
CA ALA A 54 14.69 2.11 3.03
C ALA A 54 15.10 1.59 4.42
N ARG A 55 15.27 2.51 5.37
CA ARG A 55 15.50 2.19 6.79
C ARG A 55 14.27 2.33 7.65
N THR A 56 13.35 3.17 7.23
CA THR A 56 12.06 3.36 7.87
C THR A 56 11.00 3.38 6.79
N ILE A 57 9.95 2.58 6.96
CA ILE A 57 8.85 2.46 6.01
C ILE A 57 7.56 2.73 6.77
N VAL A 58 6.76 3.65 6.24
CA VAL A 58 5.39 3.88 6.70
C VAL A 58 4.47 3.60 5.52
N TRP A 59 3.59 2.62 5.68
CA TRP A 59 2.63 2.25 4.65
C TRP A 59 1.20 2.47 5.14
N ASN A 60 0.46 3.26 4.39
CA ASN A 60 -0.94 3.55 4.70
C ASN A 60 -1.77 3.55 3.42
N GLY A 61 -2.55 2.52 3.24
CA GLY A 61 -3.41 2.29 2.08
C GLY A 61 -2.89 1.20 1.15
N PRO A 62 -3.75 0.28 0.70
CA PRO A 62 -3.39 -0.74 -0.28
C PRO A 62 -3.09 -0.11 -1.64
N MET A 63 -2.39 -0.84 -2.51
CA MET A 63 -2.06 -0.39 -3.86
C MET A 63 -3.23 -0.50 -4.84
N GLY A 64 -4.11 -1.47 -4.63
CA GLY A 64 -5.25 -1.73 -5.48
C GLY A 64 -6.42 -2.34 -4.71
N VAL A 65 -7.42 -2.82 -5.43
CA VAL A 65 -8.61 -3.49 -4.86
C VAL A 65 -8.24 -4.93 -4.50
N PHE A 66 -7.47 -5.08 -3.43
CA PHE A 66 -6.84 -6.34 -3.04
C PHE A 66 -7.82 -7.45 -2.62
N GLU A 67 -9.06 -7.10 -2.34
CA GLU A 67 -10.14 -8.06 -2.05
C GLU A 67 -10.52 -8.90 -3.28
N ILE A 68 -10.16 -8.43 -4.47
CA ILE A 68 -10.41 -9.11 -5.73
C ILE A 68 -9.08 -9.62 -6.27
N GLU A 69 -8.98 -10.93 -6.50
CA GLU A 69 -7.74 -11.61 -6.90
C GLU A 69 -7.05 -10.95 -8.11
N ALA A 70 -7.83 -10.54 -9.10
CA ALA A 70 -7.31 -9.90 -10.32
C ALA A 70 -6.59 -8.56 -10.04
N PHE A 71 -6.87 -7.90 -8.91
CA PHE A 71 -6.36 -6.59 -8.53
C PHE A 71 -5.57 -6.61 -7.21
N ALA A 72 -5.19 -7.79 -6.75
CA ALA A 72 -4.51 -8.00 -5.47
C ALA A 72 -2.97 -8.09 -5.60
N LYS A 73 -2.45 -8.28 -6.80
CA LYS A 73 -1.03 -8.57 -7.02
C LYS A 73 -0.12 -7.44 -6.55
N GLY A 74 -0.46 -6.20 -6.86
CA GLY A 74 0.32 -5.03 -6.46
C GLY A 74 0.46 -4.94 -4.94
N THR A 75 -0.65 -5.01 -4.23
CA THR A 75 -0.68 -4.96 -2.77
C THR A 75 0.10 -6.12 -2.14
N LYS A 76 -0.07 -7.34 -2.63
CA LYS A 76 0.66 -8.52 -2.15
C LYS A 76 2.17 -8.39 -2.35
N LYS A 77 2.60 -7.92 -3.51
CA LYS A 77 4.02 -7.75 -3.84
C LYS A 77 4.68 -6.66 -3.01
N ILE A 78 4.00 -5.54 -2.78
CA ILE A 78 4.51 -4.47 -1.92
C ILE A 78 4.57 -4.95 -0.47
N ALA A 79 3.57 -5.66 0.03
CA ALA A 79 3.60 -6.26 1.36
C ALA A 79 4.81 -7.20 1.54
N GLN A 80 5.09 -8.03 0.55
CA GLN A 80 6.28 -8.90 0.55
C GLN A 80 7.58 -8.10 0.55
N ALA A 81 7.70 -7.06 -0.27
CA ALA A 81 8.88 -6.21 -0.33
C ALA A 81 9.16 -5.55 1.03
N VAL A 82 8.13 -5.03 1.69
CA VAL A 82 8.25 -4.45 3.05
C VAL A 82 8.70 -5.52 4.05
N ALA A 83 8.12 -6.71 4.01
CA ALA A 83 8.46 -7.81 4.91
C ALA A 83 9.88 -8.34 4.70
N GLU A 84 10.36 -8.37 3.47
CA GLU A 84 11.71 -8.85 3.11
C GLU A 84 12.82 -7.88 3.53
N ASN A 85 12.51 -6.60 3.68
CA ASN A 85 13.48 -5.62 4.22
C ASN A 85 13.54 -5.72 5.76
N GLY A 86 14.22 -6.75 6.27
CA GLY A 86 14.38 -6.99 7.71
C GLY A 86 15.25 -5.96 8.44
N ALA A 87 15.97 -5.11 7.73
CA ALA A 87 16.79 -4.03 8.32
C ALA A 87 15.98 -2.75 8.57
N ALA A 88 14.80 -2.62 7.97
CA ALA A 88 13.95 -1.46 8.15
C ALA A 88 13.00 -1.59 9.35
N VAL A 89 12.70 -0.45 9.95
CA VAL A 89 11.54 -0.31 10.83
C VAL A 89 10.33 -0.10 9.94
N SER A 90 9.38 -1.02 9.95
CA SER A 90 8.17 -0.97 9.15
C SER A 90 6.94 -0.72 10.00
N ILE A 91 6.16 0.27 9.60
CA ILE A 91 4.94 0.69 10.28
C ILE A 91 3.79 0.63 9.27
N ILE A 92 2.80 -0.18 9.57
CA ILE A 92 1.60 -0.32 8.72
C ILE A 92 0.44 0.35 9.44
N GLY A 93 -0.18 1.32 8.78
CA GLY A 93 -1.33 2.06 9.30
C GLY A 93 -2.58 1.88 8.45
N GLY A 94 -3.74 1.82 9.13
CA GLY A 94 -5.05 1.70 8.50
C GLY A 94 -5.57 0.27 8.43
N GLY A 95 -6.89 0.12 8.61
CA GLY A 95 -7.55 -1.18 8.65
C GLY A 95 -7.37 -1.99 7.36
N ASP A 96 -7.49 -1.35 6.20
CA ASP A 96 -7.32 -2.00 4.90
C ASP A 96 -5.88 -2.45 4.66
N SER A 97 -4.91 -1.64 5.04
CA SER A 97 -3.49 -2.01 4.94
C SER A 97 -3.14 -3.18 5.85
N VAL A 98 -3.69 -3.19 7.06
CA VAL A 98 -3.53 -4.30 8.02
C VAL A 98 -4.15 -5.57 7.46
N ALA A 99 -5.35 -5.49 6.90
CA ALA A 99 -6.02 -6.62 6.26
C ALA A 99 -5.21 -7.16 5.08
N ALA A 100 -4.66 -6.27 4.25
CA ALA A 100 -3.81 -6.63 3.12
C ALA A 100 -2.53 -7.37 3.55
N VAL A 101 -1.85 -6.88 4.58
CA VAL A 101 -0.63 -7.51 5.13
C VAL A 101 -0.94 -8.89 5.70
N LYS A 102 -2.06 -9.05 6.40
CA LYS A 102 -2.52 -10.35 6.91
C LYS A 102 -2.85 -11.31 5.78
N ALA A 103 -3.56 -10.84 4.74
CA ALA A 103 -3.89 -11.64 3.57
C ALA A 103 -2.64 -12.08 2.80
N ALA A 104 -1.59 -11.27 2.78
CA ALA A 104 -0.31 -11.63 2.18
C ALA A 104 0.52 -12.61 3.05
N GLY A 105 0.11 -12.86 4.30
CA GLY A 105 0.78 -13.80 5.20
C GLY A 105 2.10 -13.29 5.78
N VAL A 106 2.33 -11.98 5.81
CA VAL A 106 3.61 -11.38 6.24
C VAL A 106 3.49 -10.48 7.47
N ALA A 107 2.35 -10.49 8.15
CA ALA A 107 2.10 -9.63 9.31
C ALA A 107 3.12 -9.79 10.44
N ASP A 108 3.62 -10.99 10.65
CA ASP A 108 4.64 -11.33 11.66
C ASP A 108 6.03 -10.72 11.36
N LYS A 109 6.28 -10.30 10.14
CA LYS A 109 7.54 -9.67 9.71
C LYS A 109 7.50 -8.14 9.75
N ILE A 110 6.36 -7.56 10.08
CA ILE A 110 6.19 -6.11 10.19
C ILE A 110 6.52 -5.68 11.62
N THR A 111 7.29 -4.59 11.76
CA THR A 111 7.74 -4.10 13.07
C THR A 111 6.57 -3.60 13.92
N HIS A 112 5.66 -2.82 13.33
CA HIS A 112 4.51 -2.27 14.02
C HIS A 112 3.28 -2.18 13.13
N ILE A 113 2.15 -2.61 13.66
CA ILE A 113 0.85 -2.56 12.96
C ILE A 113 -0.11 -1.70 13.77
N SER A 114 -0.69 -0.67 13.12
CA SER A 114 -1.68 0.22 13.70
C SER A 114 -2.97 0.21 12.90
N THR A 115 -4.09 0.03 13.56
CA THR A 115 -5.41 0.13 12.93
C THR A 115 -5.90 1.58 12.78
N GLY A 116 -5.26 2.53 13.46
CA GLY A 116 -5.62 3.94 13.46
C GLY A 116 -4.97 4.74 12.33
N GLY A 117 -5.20 4.39 11.04
CA GLY A 117 -4.50 4.99 9.90
C GLY A 117 -4.55 6.50 9.82
N GLY A 118 -5.74 7.10 9.89
CA GLY A 118 -5.92 8.55 9.86
C GLY A 118 -5.27 9.24 11.05
N ALA A 119 -5.47 8.69 12.25
CA ALA A 119 -4.85 9.19 13.46
C ALA A 119 -3.32 9.07 13.44
N SER A 120 -2.80 7.98 12.88
CA SER A 120 -1.35 7.81 12.72
C SER A 120 -0.74 8.86 11.79
N LEU A 121 -1.40 9.18 10.69
CA LEU A 121 -0.98 10.24 9.77
C LEU A 121 -1.03 11.62 10.44
N GLU A 122 -2.10 11.93 11.15
CA GLU A 122 -2.22 13.20 11.90
C GLU A 122 -1.14 13.34 12.96
N PHE A 123 -0.79 12.25 13.64
CA PHE A 123 0.31 12.25 14.61
C PHE A 123 1.66 12.53 13.94
N LEU A 124 1.94 11.92 12.77
CA LEU A 124 3.15 12.17 11.99
C LEU A 124 3.22 13.60 11.45
N GLU A 125 2.07 14.24 11.18
CA GLU A 125 1.98 15.66 10.83
C GLU A 125 2.22 16.61 12.01
N GLY A 126 2.39 16.08 13.22
CA GLY A 126 2.58 16.87 14.43
C GLY A 126 1.30 17.36 15.07
N LYS A 127 0.14 16.88 14.65
CA LYS A 127 -1.14 17.24 15.24
C LYS A 127 -1.33 16.56 16.60
N LYS A 128 -1.97 17.26 17.51
CA LYS A 128 -2.36 16.69 18.80
C LYS A 128 -3.59 15.80 18.62
N LEU A 129 -3.53 14.60 19.19
CA LEU A 129 -4.63 13.63 19.15
C LEU A 129 -5.37 13.65 20.49
N PRO A 130 -6.72 13.80 20.51
CA PRO A 130 -7.50 13.84 21.75
C PRO A 130 -7.27 12.62 22.65
N GLY A 131 -7.16 11.43 22.08
CA GLY A 131 -6.92 10.21 22.85
C GLY A 131 -5.53 10.18 23.51
N VAL A 132 -4.50 10.69 22.82
CA VAL A 132 -3.14 10.78 23.36
C VAL A 132 -3.06 11.88 24.43
N GLU A 133 -3.67 13.04 24.19
CA GLU A 133 -3.71 14.16 25.14
C GLU A 133 -4.42 13.80 26.46
N ALA A 134 -5.36 12.85 26.41
CA ALA A 134 -6.06 12.37 27.61
C ALA A 134 -5.21 11.43 28.48
N LEU A 135 -4.08 10.93 27.99
CA LEU A 135 -3.17 10.05 28.73
C LEU A 135 -2.31 10.87 29.71
N SER A 136 -2.04 10.30 30.88
CA SER A 136 -1.16 10.96 31.85
C SER A 136 0.31 10.80 31.47
N ASN A 137 1.09 11.86 31.68
CA ASN A 137 2.54 11.88 31.43
C ASN A 137 3.28 11.18 32.61
N LYS A 138 3.24 9.86 32.63
CA LYS A 138 4.01 9.09 33.60
C LYS A 138 5.17 8.38 32.95
#